data_82364569018d4019c10b44c4734fa331
#
_entry.id   82364569018d4019c10b44c4734fa331
#
_cell.length_a   1.000
_cell.length_b   1.000
_cell.length_c   1.000
_cell.angle_alpha   90.00
_cell.angle_beta   90.00
_cell.angle_gamma   90.00
#
_symmetry.space_group_name_H-M   'P 1'
#
loop_
_entity.id
_entity.type
_entity.pdbx_description
1 polymer ?
#
loop_
_entity_poly.entity_id
_entity_poly.type
_entity_poly.pdbx_seq_one_letter_code
_entity_poly.pdbx_strand_id
1 'polypeptide(L)' 'MRDQLLKALLAHAQGDIQKHVANVEVYLSNPVGIGEHSNIVEAIEEELYMIAKYEDQVEVIKKYFKK' A
#
# COMPACT_ATOMS: atom_id res chain seq x y z
N MET A 1 8.38 -24.28 -7.30
CA MET A 1 9.08 -23.15 -6.68
C MET A 1 8.65 -21.80 -7.25
N ARG A 2 8.55 -21.71 -8.55
CA ARG A 2 8.15 -20.46 -9.19
C ARG A 2 6.78 -19.97 -8.71
N ASP A 3 5.81 -20.87 -8.68
CA ASP A 3 4.46 -20.50 -8.27
C ASP A 3 4.40 -20.05 -6.82
N GLN A 4 5.18 -20.69 -5.96
CA GLN A 4 5.22 -20.31 -4.56
C GLN A 4 5.83 -18.94 -4.36
N LEU A 5 6.86 -18.63 -5.16
CA LEU A 5 7.48 -17.32 -5.06
C LEU A 5 6.53 -16.22 -5.53
N LEU A 6 5.83 -16.46 -6.63
CA LEU A 6 4.87 -15.47 -7.12
C LEU A 6 3.73 -15.27 -6.13
N LYS A 7 3.27 -16.36 -5.54
CA LYS A 7 2.21 -16.27 -4.55
C LYS A 7 2.64 -15.45 -3.35
N ALA A 8 3.86 -15.66 -2.89
CA ALA A 8 4.37 -14.90 -1.76
C ALA A 8 4.51 -13.43 -2.09
N LEU A 9 4.99 -13.12 -3.29
CA LEU A 9 5.12 -11.73 -3.71
C LEU A 9 3.77 -11.05 -3.80
N LEU A 10 2.78 -11.72 -4.34
CA LEU A 10 1.43 -11.17 -4.43
C LEU A 10 0.85 -10.94 -3.04
N ALA A 11 0.99 -11.93 -2.16
CA ALA A 11 0.45 -11.80 -0.82
C ALA A 11 1.10 -10.64 -0.08
N HIS A 12 2.40 -10.49 -0.23
CA HIS A 12 3.11 -9.39 0.41
C HIS A 12 2.61 -8.05 -0.10
N ALA A 13 2.53 -7.90 -1.42
CA ALA A 13 2.10 -6.64 -2.00
C ALA A 13 0.67 -6.31 -1.60
N GLN A 14 -0.22 -7.30 -1.62
CA GLN A 14 -1.61 -7.07 -1.25
C GLN A 14 -1.74 -6.72 0.22
N GLY A 15 -0.93 -7.35 1.08
CA GLY A 15 -0.93 -7.01 2.49
C GLY A 15 -0.45 -5.58 2.73
N ASP A 16 0.56 -5.15 1.99
CA ASP A 16 1.04 -3.78 2.13
C ASP A 16 0.02 -2.77 1.62
N ILE A 17 -0.67 -3.10 0.54
CA ILE A 17 -1.74 -2.22 0.07
C ILE A 17 -2.77 -2.03 1.17
N GLN A 18 -3.20 -3.12 1.79
CA GLN A 18 -4.20 -3.03 2.85
C GLN A 18 -3.70 -2.23 4.05
N LYS A 19 -2.44 -2.42 4.40
CA LYS A 19 -1.86 -1.69 5.51
C LYS A 19 -1.90 -0.19 5.26
N HIS A 20 -1.47 0.22 4.09
CA HIS A 20 -1.39 1.64 3.80
C HIS A 20 -2.78 2.25 3.56
N VAL A 21 -3.72 1.48 3.03
CA VAL A 21 -5.10 1.94 2.94
C VAL A 21 -5.66 2.20 4.35
N ALA A 22 -5.39 1.28 5.27
CA ALA A 22 -5.85 1.47 6.64
C ALA A 22 -5.23 2.71 7.26
N ASN A 23 -3.96 2.97 6.98
CA ASN A 23 -3.31 4.17 7.49
C ASN A 23 -3.98 5.43 6.97
N VAL A 24 -4.34 5.45 5.70
CA VAL A 24 -5.04 6.60 5.13
C VAL A 24 -6.37 6.80 5.82
N GLU A 25 -7.10 5.71 6.07
CA GLU A 25 -8.39 5.83 6.74
C GLU A 25 -8.25 6.39 8.14
N VAL A 26 -7.20 5.99 8.85
CA VAL A 26 -6.94 6.54 10.18
C VAL A 26 -6.70 8.04 10.10
N TYR A 27 -5.86 8.47 9.18
CA TYR A 27 -5.59 9.89 9.01
C TYR A 27 -6.86 10.66 8.64
N LEU A 28 -7.68 10.10 7.77
CA LEU A 28 -8.89 10.79 7.33
C LEU A 28 -9.92 10.92 8.44
N SER A 29 -10.00 9.90 9.31
CA SER A 29 -11.02 9.93 10.33
C SER A 29 -10.59 10.64 11.60
N ASN A 30 -9.30 10.86 11.80
CA ASN A 30 -8.84 11.53 13.00
C ASN A 30 -7.59 12.37 12.74
N PRO A 31 -7.72 13.40 11.92
CA PRO A 31 -6.54 14.22 11.57
C PRO A 31 -5.92 14.93 12.75
N VAL A 32 -6.73 15.27 13.75
CA VAL A 32 -6.24 16.00 14.92
C VAL A 32 -5.29 15.16 15.75
N GLY A 33 -5.47 13.85 15.72
CA GLY A 33 -4.67 12.95 16.52
C GLY A 33 -3.25 12.79 16.04
N ILE A 34 -2.91 13.38 14.89
CA ILE A 34 -1.58 13.21 14.31
C ILE A 34 -0.57 14.17 14.88
N GLY A 35 -1.03 15.17 15.56
CA GLY A 35 -0.14 16.16 16.16
C GLY A 35 -0.39 17.52 15.58
N GLU A 36 0.04 18.49 16.34
CA GLU A 36 -0.37 19.85 16.04
C GLU A 36 0.34 20.42 14.84
N HIS A 37 1.49 19.89 14.52
CA HIS A 37 2.21 20.46 13.39
C HIS A 37 2.28 19.57 12.22
N SER A 38 1.73 18.44 12.31
CA SER A 38 1.94 17.51 11.27
C SER A 38 1.34 17.97 10.02
N ASN A 39 2.03 17.72 8.99
CA ASN A 39 1.52 17.92 7.69
C ASN A 39 0.74 16.67 7.33
N ILE A 40 -0.55 16.67 7.68
CA ILE A 40 -1.36 15.49 7.47
C ILE A 40 -1.51 15.18 6.00
N VAL A 41 -1.53 16.22 5.17
CA VAL A 41 -1.63 16.02 3.73
C VAL A 41 -0.39 15.29 3.22
N GLU A 42 0.77 15.69 3.71
CA GLU A 42 2.00 15.03 3.32
C GLU A 42 2.04 13.59 3.80
N ALA A 43 1.56 13.35 5.01
CA ALA A 43 1.53 12.00 5.54
C ALA A 43 0.63 11.11 4.69
N ILE A 44 -0.52 11.62 4.29
CA ILE A 44 -1.42 10.87 3.44
C ILE A 44 -0.79 10.63 2.07
N GLU A 45 -0.10 11.62 1.54
CA GLU A 45 0.57 11.45 0.25
C GLU A 45 1.59 10.33 0.28
N GLU A 46 2.32 10.20 1.37
CA GLU A 46 3.29 9.12 1.50
C GLU A 46 2.60 7.75 1.50
N GLU A 47 1.47 7.68 2.18
CA GLU A 47 0.71 6.43 2.16
C GLU A 47 0.20 6.11 0.76
N LEU A 48 -0.30 7.12 0.06
CA LEU A 48 -0.77 6.92 -1.31
C LEU A 48 0.35 6.45 -2.22
N TYR A 49 1.53 7.00 -2.03
CA TYR A 49 2.69 6.58 -2.79
C TYR A 49 2.96 5.08 -2.62
N MET A 50 2.88 4.62 -1.38
CA MET A 50 3.12 3.20 -1.11
C MET A 50 2.02 2.31 -1.70
N ILE A 51 0.77 2.78 -1.63
CA ILE A 51 -0.33 2.03 -2.22
C ILE A 51 -0.11 1.88 -3.72
N ALA A 52 0.22 2.99 -4.38
CA ALA A 52 0.44 2.97 -5.82
C ALA A 52 1.59 2.05 -6.20
N LYS A 53 2.67 2.08 -5.41
CA LYS A 53 3.82 1.25 -5.66
C LYS A 53 3.45 -0.24 -5.64
N TYR A 54 2.72 -0.66 -4.63
CA TYR A 54 2.39 -2.07 -4.50
C TYR A 54 1.28 -2.49 -5.46
N GLU A 55 0.35 -1.59 -5.75
CA GLU A 55 -0.64 -1.89 -6.79
C GLU A 55 0.02 -2.10 -8.14
N ASP A 56 1.02 -1.30 -8.43
CA ASP A 56 1.76 -1.45 -9.66
C ASP A 56 2.47 -2.80 -9.71
N GLN A 57 3.06 -3.22 -8.59
CA GLN A 57 3.71 -4.52 -8.54
C GLN A 57 2.73 -5.66 -8.78
N VAL A 58 1.56 -5.59 -8.17
CA VAL A 58 0.54 -6.62 -8.37
C VAL A 58 0.17 -6.70 -9.85
N GLU A 59 -0.03 -5.55 -10.46
CA GLU A 59 -0.40 -5.50 -11.87
C GLU A 59 0.69 -6.07 -12.76
N VAL A 60 1.93 -5.72 -12.48
CA VAL A 60 3.07 -6.21 -13.25
C VAL A 60 3.18 -7.73 -13.13
N ILE A 61 3.03 -8.25 -11.91
CA ILE A 61 3.12 -9.69 -11.73
C ILE A 61 2.04 -10.40 -12.53
N LYS A 62 0.81 -9.90 -12.46
CA LYS A 62 -0.29 -10.53 -13.16
C LYS A 62 -0.14 -10.44 -14.66
N LYS A 63 0.40 -9.33 -15.13
CA LYS A 63 0.52 -9.12 -16.57
C LYS A 63 1.61 -9.95 -17.20
N TYR A 64 2.73 -10.08 -16.53
CA TYR A 64 3.91 -10.69 -17.15
C TYR A 64 4.28 -12.06 -16.63
N PHE A 65 3.90 -12.40 -15.43
CA PHE A 65 4.43 -13.61 -14.80
C PHE A 65 3.39 -14.62 -14.41
N LYS A 66 2.15 -14.21 -14.32
CA LYS A 66 1.08 -15.10 -13.91
C LYS A 66 0.22 -15.42 -15.11
N LYS A 67 0.35 -16.61 -15.55
CA LYS A 67 -0.39 -17.03 -16.73
C LYS A 67 -1.51 -17.98 -16.43
#